data_4e2dc98d4bea73fbea0a95f534077e8b
#
_entry.id   4e2dc98d4bea73fbea0a95f534077e8b
#
_cell.length_a   1.000
_cell.length_b   1.000
_cell.length_c   1.000
_cell.angle_alpha   90.00
_cell.angle_beta   90.00
_cell.angle_gamma   90.00
#
_symmetry.space_group_name_H-M   'P 1'
#
loop_
_entity.id
_entity.type
_entity.pdbx_description
1 polymer ?
#
loop_
_entity_poly.entity_id
_entity_poly.type
_entity_poly.pdbx_seq_one_letter_code
_entity_poly.pdbx_strand_id
1 'polypeptide(L)'
;MTSYELQEFFGMKGGVEWLQTWEGMQWSFRIAAGLLMFCAHTVYGKVILMTDWSKEPKDSRPSKGTWFTWAAMDMTILVFMLMEGTATSMVAVDGTINVIIFLIALWVGTNSWTVVEKGCVCITLVGIALYVTLGNTAPGLLCACVATTSGVIPTWLKERSTPGGEDKTAWMLWMASCVCGVIGIPGLLEPSKWTVANVAQPLAFTIVCGSMTLLLFILNPLFPLSRDERASVEG
;
A
#
# COMPACT_ATOMS: atom_id res chain seq x y z
N MET A 1 -20.25 -27.35 -2.04
CA MET A 1 -20.76 -26.17 -1.33
C MET A 1 -21.88 -25.58 -2.16
N THR A 2 -23.11 -25.60 -1.66
CA THR A 2 -24.28 -25.05 -2.35
C THR A 2 -24.28 -23.52 -2.25
N SER A 3 -25.05 -22.83 -3.08
CA SER A 3 -25.17 -21.37 -3.00
C SER A 3 -25.69 -20.89 -1.62
N TYR A 4 -26.42 -21.75 -0.93
CA TYR A 4 -26.93 -21.51 0.42
C TYR A 4 -25.81 -21.55 1.48
N GLU A 5 -24.90 -22.52 1.38
CA GLU A 5 -23.73 -22.66 2.28
C GLU A 5 -22.74 -21.52 2.09
N LEU A 6 -22.60 -21.00 0.86
CA LEU A 6 -21.82 -19.79 0.57
C LEU A 6 -22.48 -18.54 1.17
N GLN A 7 -23.83 -18.44 1.11
CA GLN A 7 -24.56 -17.32 1.71
C GLN A 7 -24.44 -17.33 3.23
N GLU A 8 -24.49 -18.50 3.86
CA GLU A 8 -24.34 -18.66 5.32
C GLU A 8 -22.88 -18.41 5.76
N PHE A 9 -21.90 -18.90 4.99
CA PHE A 9 -20.48 -18.69 5.24
C PHE A 9 -20.07 -17.22 5.17
N PHE A 10 -20.65 -16.45 4.25
CA PHE A 10 -20.41 -15.00 4.13
C PHE A 10 -21.38 -14.14 4.93
N GLY A 11 -22.30 -14.74 5.71
CA GLY A 11 -23.32 -13.99 6.43
C GLY A 11 -24.34 -13.28 5.55
N MET A 12 -24.45 -13.68 4.28
CA MET A 12 -25.30 -13.03 3.27
C MET A 12 -26.74 -13.54 3.37
N LYS A 13 -27.59 -12.83 4.08
CA LYS A 13 -29.05 -13.04 4.01
C LYS A 13 -29.61 -12.24 2.85
N GLY A 14 -30.13 -12.93 1.83
CA GLY A 14 -30.97 -12.31 0.79
C GLY A 14 -30.27 -11.58 -0.35
N GLY A 15 -29.53 -12.28 -1.20
CA GLY A 15 -29.16 -11.91 -2.56
C GLY A 15 -28.94 -10.41 -2.86
N VAL A 16 -29.72 -9.87 -3.81
CA VAL A 16 -29.63 -8.46 -4.26
C VAL A 16 -30.08 -7.46 -3.18
N GLU A 17 -30.98 -7.84 -2.27
CA GLU A 17 -31.45 -6.97 -1.19
C GLU A 17 -30.33 -6.65 -0.19
N TRP A 18 -29.40 -7.61 0.09
CA TRP A 18 -28.25 -7.36 0.94
C TRP A 18 -27.30 -6.30 0.36
N LEU A 19 -27.08 -6.31 -0.97
CA LEU A 19 -26.24 -5.30 -1.64
C LEU A 19 -26.86 -3.89 -1.56
N GLN A 20 -28.15 -3.77 -1.29
CA GLN A 20 -28.84 -2.50 -1.11
C GLN A 20 -28.69 -1.95 0.32
N THR A 21 -28.20 -2.76 1.25
CA THR A 21 -27.87 -2.28 2.60
C THR A 21 -26.51 -1.56 2.60
N TRP A 22 -26.31 -0.61 3.52
CA TRP A 22 -25.03 0.07 3.69
C TRP A 22 -23.89 -0.91 3.99
N GLU A 23 -24.14 -1.93 4.79
CA GLU A 23 -23.16 -2.99 5.10
C GLU A 23 -22.78 -3.82 3.88
N GLY A 24 -23.76 -4.22 3.08
CA GLY A 24 -23.50 -4.93 1.82
C GLY A 24 -22.68 -4.11 0.84
N MET A 25 -22.97 -2.82 0.75
CA MET A 25 -22.18 -1.89 -0.07
C MET A 25 -20.74 -1.78 0.44
N GLN A 26 -20.53 -1.64 1.75
CA GLN A 26 -19.18 -1.60 2.33
C GLN A 26 -18.38 -2.89 2.03
N TRP A 27 -19.01 -4.05 2.13
CA TRP A 27 -18.40 -5.32 1.76
C TRP A 27 -18.00 -5.36 0.28
N SER A 28 -18.85 -4.87 -0.62
CA SER A 28 -18.54 -4.79 -2.05
C SER A 28 -17.34 -3.89 -2.30
N PHE A 29 -17.24 -2.75 -1.63
CA PHE A 29 -16.07 -1.87 -1.72
C PHE A 29 -14.79 -2.50 -1.18
N ARG A 30 -14.85 -3.29 -0.11
CA ARG A 30 -13.69 -4.04 0.39
C ARG A 30 -13.18 -5.06 -0.62
N ILE A 31 -14.08 -5.81 -1.25
CA ILE A 31 -13.71 -6.77 -2.31
C ILE A 31 -13.11 -6.01 -3.50
N ALA A 32 -13.76 -4.93 -3.94
CA ALA A 32 -13.26 -4.09 -5.04
C ALA A 32 -11.87 -3.51 -4.73
N ALA A 33 -11.63 -3.07 -3.50
CA ALA A 33 -10.32 -2.60 -3.06
C ALA A 33 -9.24 -3.68 -3.24
N GLY A 34 -9.50 -4.91 -2.80
CA GLY A 34 -8.56 -6.02 -2.99
C GLY A 34 -8.30 -6.35 -4.47
N LEU A 35 -9.34 -6.36 -5.30
CA LEU A 35 -9.21 -6.62 -6.73
C LEU A 35 -8.42 -5.50 -7.45
N LEU A 36 -8.69 -4.24 -7.14
CA LEU A 36 -7.95 -3.10 -7.70
C LEU A 36 -6.50 -3.11 -7.24
N MET A 37 -6.22 -3.46 -5.98
CA MET A 37 -4.88 -3.64 -5.45
C MET A 37 -4.13 -4.74 -6.20
N PHE A 38 -4.76 -5.89 -6.43
CA PHE A 38 -4.21 -6.98 -7.23
C PHE A 38 -3.91 -6.54 -8.67
N CYS A 39 -4.83 -5.83 -9.33
CA CYS A 39 -4.62 -5.31 -10.67
C CYS A 39 -3.45 -4.32 -10.72
N ALA A 40 -3.35 -3.40 -9.77
CA ALA A 40 -2.25 -2.44 -9.68
C ALA A 40 -0.88 -3.14 -9.58
N HIS A 41 -0.77 -4.12 -8.68
CA HIS A 41 0.46 -4.91 -8.54
C HIS A 41 0.76 -5.77 -9.77
N THR A 42 -0.27 -6.26 -10.47
CA THR A 42 -0.08 -7.01 -11.71
C THR A 42 0.49 -6.12 -12.82
N VAL A 43 -0.02 -4.90 -12.96
CA VAL A 43 0.51 -3.90 -13.90
C VAL A 43 1.97 -3.57 -13.55
N TYR A 44 2.25 -3.25 -12.30
CA TYR A 44 3.60 -2.91 -11.85
C TYR A 44 4.55 -4.11 -11.94
N GLY A 45 4.12 -5.29 -11.51
CA GLY A 45 4.90 -6.53 -11.57
C GLY A 45 5.24 -6.94 -13.01
N LYS A 46 4.34 -6.68 -13.96
CA LYS A 46 4.61 -6.89 -15.38
C LYS A 46 5.79 -6.05 -15.85
N VAL A 47 5.88 -4.78 -15.44
CA VAL A 47 7.01 -3.91 -15.77
C VAL A 47 8.31 -4.53 -15.22
N ILE A 48 8.32 -4.94 -13.94
CA ILE A 48 9.51 -5.56 -13.33
C ILE A 48 9.93 -6.84 -14.04
N LEU A 49 8.98 -7.71 -14.39
CA LEU A 49 9.27 -9.02 -14.98
C LEU A 49 9.62 -8.96 -16.48
N MET A 50 9.08 -7.99 -17.22
CA MET A 50 9.27 -7.89 -18.67
C MET A 50 10.42 -6.96 -19.07
N THR A 51 10.96 -6.17 -18.15
CA THR A 51 12.10 -5.29 -18.43
C THR A 51 13.38 -6.12 -18.50
N ASP A 52 14.14 -5.94 -19.58
CA ASP A 52 15.49 -6.51 -19.72
C ASP A 52 16.50 -5.69 -18.90
N TRP A 53 16.58 -5.98 -17.61
CA TRP A 53 17.42 -5.26 -16.66
C TRP A 53 18.91 -5.31 -16.99
N SER A 54 19.36 -6.17 -17.94
CA SER A 54 20.74 -6.18 -18.38
C SER A 54 21.09 -4.95 -19.24
N LYS A 55 20.08 -4.36 -19.87
CA LYS A 55 20.19 -3.19 -20.75
C LYS A 55 19.87 -1.87 -20.03
N GLU A 56 19.23 -1.95 -18.87
CA GLU A 56 18.82 -0.78 -18.12
C GLU A 56 19.95 -0.27 -17.22
N PRO A 57 20.07 1.06 -17.04
CA PRO A 57 20.98 1.64 -16.05
C PRO A 57 20.73 1.05 -14.65
N LYS A 58 21.79 0.94 -13.85
CA LYS A 58 21.66 0.38 -12.49
C LYS A 58 20.66 1.15 -11.62
N ASP A 59 20.60 2.46 -11.80
CA ASP A 59 19.77 3.38 -11.01
C ASP A 59 18.27 3.25 -11.33
N SER A 60 17.91 2.74 -12.52
CA SER A 60 16.52 2.47 -12.90
C SER A 60 15.98 1.16 -12.33
N ARG A 61 16.86 0.28 -11.82
CA ARG A 61 16.47 -1.01 -11.28
C ARG A 61 15.74 -0.85 -9.94
N PRO A 62 14.84 -1.78 -9.59
CA PRO A 62 14.18 -1.75 -8.29
C PRO A 62 15.20 -1.84 -7.16
N SER A 63 15.03 -1.01 -6.12
CA SER A 63 15.85 -1.06 -4.92
C SER A 63 15.42 -2.24 -4.04
N LYS A 64 16.36 -3.09 -3.65
CA LYS A 64 16.11 -4.16 -2.67
C LYS A 64 15.70 -3.59 -1.31
N GLY A 65 16.28 -2.46 -0.92
CA GLY A 65 15.95 -1.77 0.33
C GLY A 65 14.50 -1.28 0.33
N THR A 66 14.06 -0.62 -0.74
CA THR A 66 12.69 -0.14 -0.89
C THR A 66 11.69 -1.29 -0.77
N TRP A 67 11.87 -2.36 -1.55
CA TRP A 67 10.92 -3.48 -1.54
C TRP A 67 10.93 -4.29 -0.27
N PHE A 68 12.10 -4.45 0.38
CA PHE A 68 12.16 -5.01 1.74
C PHE A 68 11.35 -4.17 2.73
N THR A 69 11.52 -2.85 2.67
CA THR A 69 10.84 -1.92 3.58
C THR A 69 9.34 -2.00 3.41
N TRP A 70 8.82 -1.94 2.17
CA TRP A 70 7.39 -2.11 1.88
C TRP A 70 6.87 -3.46 2.35
N ALA A 71 7.54 -4.56 1.99
CA ALA A 71 7.13 -5.90 2.40
C ALA A 71 7.09 -6.05 3.94
N ALA A 72 8.10 -5.53 4.65
CA ALA A 72 8.16 -5.61 6.11
C ALA A 72 7.03 -4.79 6.77
N MET A 73 6.77 -3.58 6.29
CA MET A 73 5.71 -2.71 6.83
C MET A 73 4.32 -3.30 6.60
N ASP A 74 4.03 -3.71 5.36
CA ASP A 74 2.70 -4.16 4.99
C ASP A 74 2.38 -5.52 5.59
N MET A 75 3.38 -6.41 5.72
CA MET A 75 3.21 -7.65 6.48
C MET A 75 2.98 -7.38 7.98
N THR A 76 3.63 -6.38 8.56
CA THR A 76 3.39 -6.00 9.95
C THR A 76 1.97 -5.47 10.13
N ILE A 77 1.50 -4.61 9.23
CA ILE A 77 0.11 -4.12 9.21
C ILE A 77 -0.86 -5.30 9.08
N LEU A 78 -0.63 -6.20 8.12
CA LEU A 78 -1.47 -7.38 7.91
C LEU A 78 -1.57 -8.24 9.17
N VAL A 79 -0.43 -8.56 9.80
CA VAL A 79 -0.40 -9.38 11.02
C VAL A 79 -1.19 -8.71 12.15
N PHE A 80 -0.97 -7.42 12.41
CA PHE A 80 -1.72 -6.72 13.46
C PHE A 80 -3.21 -6.63 13.17
N MET A 81 -3.60 -6.39 11.91
CA MET A 81 -5.01 -6.38 11.53
C MET A 81 -5.67 -7.77 11.60
N LEU A 82 -4.92 -8.85 11.32
CA LEU A 82 -5.41 -10.23 11.53
C LEU A 82 -5.62 -10.51 13.02
N MET A 83 -4.72 -10.05 13.88
CA MET A 83 -4.86 -10.21 15.34
C MET A 83 -6.09 -9.47 15.89
N GLU A 84 -6.44 -8.32 15.30
CA GLU A 84 -7.64 -7.55 15.65
C GLU A 84 -8.92 -8.04 14.94
N GLY A 85 -8.82 -9.00 14.01
CA GLY A 85 -9.95 -9.43 13.19
C GLY A 85 -10.46 -8.38 12.20
N THR A 86 -9.62 -7.40 11.84
CA THR A 86 -9.97 -6.27 10.97
C THR A 86 -9.31 -6.32 9.60
N ALA A 87 -8.54 -7.37 9.30
CA ALA A 87 -7.82 -7.52 8.05
C ALA A 87 -8.78 -7.43 6.84
N THR A 88 -8.38 -6.63 5.85
CA THR A 88 -9.15 -6.46 4.61
C THR A 88 -8.47 -7.18 3.46
N SER A 89 -9.23 -7.45 2.39
CA SER A 89 -8.68 -8.02 1.16
C SER A 89 -7.57 -7.15 0.54
N MET A 90 -7.70 -5.82 0.66
CA MET A 90 -6.68 -4.88 0.19
C MET A 90 -5.34 -5.11 0.90
N VAL A 91 -5.34 -5.16 2.23
CA VAL A 91 -4.13 -5.37 3.04
C VAL A 91 -3.53 -6.76 2.80
N ALA A 92 -4.39 -7.80 2.70
CA ALA A 92 -3.91 -9.16 2.44
C ALA A 92 -3.22 -9.29 1.08
N VAL A 93 -3.79 -8.67 0.05
CA VAL A 93 -3.21 -8.64 -1.30
C VAL A 93 -1.91 -7.85 -1.30
N ASP A 94 -1.92 -6.65 -0.74
CA ASP A 94 -0.77 -5.73 -0.72
C ASP A 94 0.44 -6.35 0.01
N GLY A 95 0.26 -6.78 1.25
CA GLY A 95 1.32 -7.41 2.03
C GLY A 95 1.89 -8.66 1.35
N THR A 96 1.01 -9.53 0.80
CA THR A 96 1.46 -10.76 0.14
C THR A 96 2.25 -10.46 -1.13
N ILE A 97 1.76 -9.55 -1.98
CA ILE A 97 2.42 -9.27 -3.27
C ILE A 97 3.70 -8.46 -3.06
N ASN A 98 3.76 -7.56 -2.08
CA ASN A 98 5.00 -6.84 -1.76
C ASN A 98 6.12 -7.79 -1.32
N VAL A 99 5.81 -8.88 -0.62
CA VAL A 99 6.79 -9.96 -0.35
C VAL A 99 7.25 -10.62 -1.65
N ILE A 100 6.32 -10.94 -2.56
CA ILE A 100 6.67 -11.55 -3.85
C ILE A 100 7.57 -10.61 -4.67
N ILE A 101 7.23 -9.32 -4.76
CA ILE A 101 8.04 -8.34 -5.48
C ILE A 101 9.41 -8.18 -4.83
N PHE A 102 9.49 -8.19 -3.49
CA PHE A 102 10.77 -8.17 -2.79
C PHE A 102 11.63 -9.39 -3.16
N LEU A 103 11.06 -10.59 -3.20
CA LEU A 103 11.79 -11.79 -3.62
C LEU A 103 12.31 -11.66 -5.06
N ILE A 104 11.53 -11.08 -5.97
CA ILE A 104 11.98 -10.79 -7.34
C ILE A 104 13.09 -9.73 -7.32
N ALA A 105 12.95 -8.66 -6.53
CA ALA A 105 13.96 -7.60 -6.40
C ALA A 105 15.30 -8.12 -5.85
N LEU A 106 15.31 -9.21 -5.08
CA LEU A 106 16.58 -9.85 -4.66
C LEU A 106 17.42 -10.31 -5.86
N TRP A 107 16.80 -10.66 -6.98
CA TRP A 107 17.50 -11.15 -8.17
C TRP A 107 17.89 -10.00 -9.11
N VAL A 108 16.96 -9.09 -9.40
CA VAL A 108 17.15 -8.05 -10.44
C VAL A 108 17.55 -6.70 -9.87
N GLY A 109 17.34 -6.47 -8.59
CA GLY A 109 17.45 -5.16 -7.94
C GLY A 109 18.87 -4.78 -7.50
N THR A 110 19.02 -3.50 -7.16
CA THR A 110 20.23 -2.91 -6.60
C THR A 110 20.25 -2.96 -5.07
N ASN A 111 21.44 -3.01 -4.49
CA ASN A 111 21.65 -2.96 -3.04
C ASN A 111 21.71 -1.49 -2.56
N SER A 112 20.64 -0.74 -2.78
CA SER A 112 20.55 0.64 -2.29
C SER A 112 19.66 0.67 -1.04
N TRP A 113 20.10 1.42 -0.03
CA TRP A 113 19.36 1.67 1.20
C TRP A 113 19.44 3.16 1.53
N THR A 114 18.34 3.85 1.44
CA THR A 114 18.25 5.25 1.86
C THR A 114 18.14 5.36 3.39
N VAL A 115 18.46 6.54 3.91
CA VAL A 115 18.28 6.84 5.35
C VAL A 115 16.82 6.73 5.74
N VAL A 116 15.89 7.13 4.85
CA VAL A 116 14.45 7.04 5.08
C VAL A 116 14.01 5.59 5.22
N GLU A 117 14.44 4.70 4.31
CA GLU A 117 14.11 3.26 4.38
C GLU A 117 14.60 2.62 5.68
N LYS A 118 15.83 2.93 6.08
CA LYS A 118 16.37 2.48 7.39
C LYS A 118 15.53 3.00 8.55
N GLY A 119 15.13 4.27 8.50
CA GLY A 119 14.24 4.88 9.49
C GLY A 119 12.88 4.20 9.55
N CYS A 120 12.26 3.89 8.41
CA CYS A 120 10.99 3.17 8.35
C CYS A 120 11.07 1.78 8.99
N VAL A 121 12.12 1.02 8.70
CA VAL A 121 12.36 -0.29 9.35
C VAL A 121 12.53 -0.13 10.86
N CYS A 122 13.31 0.86 11.32
CA CYS A 122 13.45 1.13 12.74
C CYS A 122 12.11 1.48 13.41
N ILE A 123 11.28 2.33 12.79
CA ILE A 123 9.96 2.70 13.33
C ILE A 123 9.06 1.45 13.40
N THR A 124 9.09 0.58 12.40
CA THR A 124 8.33 -0.67 12.40
C THR A 124 8.76 -1.60 13.53
N LEU A 125 10.08 -1.74 13.74
CA LEU A 125 10.63 -2.55 14.85
C LEU A 125 10.24 -1.98 16.21
N VAL A 126 10.24 -0.65 16.37
CA VAL A 126 9.74 0.01 17.59
C VAL A 126 8.25 -0.32 17.78
N GLY A 127 7.44 -0.30 16.73
CA GLY A 127 6.04 -0.69 16.80
C GLY A 127 5.83 -2.13 17.27
N ILE A 128 6.62 -3.07 16.76
CA ILE A 128 6.62 -4.48 17.21
C ILE A 128 7.04 -4.58 18.69
N ALA A 129 8.09 -3.88 19.10
CA ALA A 129 8.52 -3.86 20.49
C ALA A 129 7.45 -3.29 21.44
N LEU A 130 6.77 -2.23 21.04
CA LEU A 130 5.64 -1.67 21.80
C LEU A 130 4.48 -2.66 21.91
N TYR A 131 4.17 -3.40 20.85
CA TYR A 131 3.18 -4.48 20.92
C TYR A 131 3.58 -5.54 21.96
N VAL A 132 4.83 -6.03 21.88
CA VAL A 132 5.32 -7.08 22.79
C VAL A 132 5.30 -6.62 24.26
N THR A 133 5.61 -5.34 24.51
CA THR A 133 5.68 -4.80 25.89
C THR A 133 4.33 -4.39 26.45
N LEU A 134 3.43 -3.86 25.61
CA LEU A 134 2.13 -3.32 26.05
C LEU A 134 0.96 -4.29 25.85
N GLY A 135 1.15 -5.36 25.05
CA GLY A 135 0.08 -6.29 24.70
C GLY A 135 -1.06 -5.64 23.88
N ASN A 136 -0.77 -4.54 23.18
CA ASN A 136 -1.73 -3.76 22.42
C ASN A 136 -1.22 -3.54 21.00
N THR A 137 -2.03 -3.90 20.00
CA THR A 137 -1.68 -3.80 18.58
C THR A 137 -1.73 -2.37 18.04
N ALA A 138 -2.53 -1.47 18.64
CA ALA A 138 -2.74 -0.11 18.13
C ALA A 138 -1.46 0.72 18.00
N PRO A 139 -0.54 0.77 18.98
CA PRO A 139 0.74 1.46 18.81
C PRO A 139 1.60 0.86 17.70
N GLY A 140 1.63 -0.48 17.60
CA GLY A 140 2.37 -1.18 16.54
C GLY A 140 1.83 -0.86 15.15
N LEU A 141 0.51 -0.90 14.99
CA LEU A 141 -0.17 -0.55 13.74
C LEU A 141 0.07 0.92 13.35
N LEU A 142 -0.02 1.84 14.30
CA LEU A 142 0.28 3.26 14.04
C LEU A 142 1.73 3.47 13.59
N CYS A 143 2.70 2.84 14.26
CA CYS A 143 4.10 2.90 13.85
C CYS A 143 4.30 2.36 12.42
N ALA A 144 3.69 1.22 12.08
CA ALA A 144 3.76 0.66 10.75
C ALA A 144 3.11 1.60 9.70
N CYS A 145 1.96 2.19 10.00
CA CYS A 145 1.31 3.17 9.11
C CYS A 145 2.15 4.44 8.91
N VAL A 146 2.80 4.95 9.97
CA VAL A 146 3.73 6.10 9.86
C VAL A 146 4.93 5.72 9.01
N ALA A 147 5.50 4.54 9.20
CA ALA A 147 6.60 4.03 8.39
C ALA A 147 6.19 3.91 6.92
N THR A 148 5.02 3.34 6.62
CA THR A 148 4.46 3.22 5.27
C THR A 148 4.29 4.59 4.61
N THR A 149 3.70 5.55 5.32
CA THR A 149 3.51 6.92 4.81
C THR A 149 4.86 7.62 4.54
N SER A 150 5.86 7.38 5.39
CA SER A 150 7.21 7.93 5.17
C SER A 150 7.97 7.20 4.05
N GLY A 151 7.68 5.91 3.86
CA GLY A 151 8.34 5.05 2.87
C GLY A 151 8.10 5.48 1.41
N VAL A 152 7.08 6.30 1.14
CA VAL A 152 6.85 6.86 -0.20
C VAL A 152 7.84 7.97 -0.56
N ILE A 153 8.48 8.60 0.42
CA ILE A 153 9.36 9.78 0.20
C ILE A 153 10.48 9.48 -0.80
N PRO A 154 11.25 8.38 -0.72
CA PRO A 154 12.28 8.07 -1.70
C PRO A 154 11.74 7.95 -3.12
N THR A 155 10.60 7.26 -3.29
CA THR A 155 9.93 7.12 -4.60
C THR A 155 9.46 8.48 -5.11
N TRP A 156 8.89 9.31 -4.25
CA TRP A 156 8.44 10.65 -4.57
C TRP A 156 9.58 11.55 -5.03
N LEU A 157 10.71 11.55 -4.31
CA LEU A 157 11.91 12.33 -4.67
C LEU A 157 12.50 11.85 -6.00
N LYS A 158 12.61 10.52 -6.20
CA LYS A 158 13.12 9.92 -7.44
C LYS A 158 12.24 10.32 -8.63
N GLU A 159 10.92 10.17 -8.53
CA GLU A 159 10.00 10.53 -9.61
C GLU A 159 10.00 12.05 -9.87
N ARG A 160 10.24 12.87 -8.85
CA ARG A 160 10.35 14.31 -9.00
C ARG A 160 11.63 14.72 -9.72
N SER A 161 12.77 14.06 -9.42
CA SER A 161 14.04 14.33 -10.08
C SER A 161 14.10 13.74 -11.50
N THR A 162 13.56 12.54 -11.68
CA THR A 162 13.61 11.80 -12.96
C THR A 162 12.19 11.35 -13.36
N PRO A 163 11.33 12.28 -13.85
CA PRO A 163 9.95 11.97 -14.17
C PRO A 163 9.80 10.87 -15.22
N GLY A 164 8.83 9.98 -15.00
CA GLY A 164 8.47 8.89 -15.92
C GLY A 164 9.04 7.53 -15.50
N GLY A 165 9.66 7.44 -14.32
CA GLY A 165 10.11 6.18 -13.75
C GLY A 165 8.99 5.33 -13.15
N GLU A 166 7.87 5.96 -12.79
CA GLU A 166 6.73 5.30 -12.15
C GLU A 166 5.56 5.06 -13.12
N ASP A 167 4.92 3.91 -13.01
CA ASP A 167 3.77 3.57 -13.84
C ASP A 167 2.50 4.28 -13.36
N LYS A 168 2.01 5.22 -14.16
CA LYS A 168 0.82 6.02 -13.86
C LYS A 168 -0.44 5.17 -13.68
N THR A 169 -0.58 4.10 -14.46
CA THR A 169 -1.75 3.22 -14.40
C THR A 169 -1.78 2.46 -13.09
N ALA A 170 -0.63 1.93 -12.65
CA ALA A 170 -0.52 1.27 -11.36
C ALA A 170 -0.89 2.21 -10.21
N TRP A 171 -0.36 3.43 -10.19
CA TRP A 171 -0.68 4.42 -9.14
C TRP A 171 -2.14 4.84 -9.12
N MET A 172 -2.79 4.97 -10.30
CA MET A 172 -4.25 5.21 -10.36
C MET A 172 -5.05 4.04 -9.79
N LEU A 173 -4.68 2.81 -10.11
CA LEU A 173 -5.36 1.63 -9.58
C LEU A 173 -5.16 1.48 -8.06
N TRP A 174 -3.96 1.75 -7.55
CA TRP A 174 -3.70 1.80 -6.11
C TRP A 174 -4.55 2.88 -5.44
N MET A 175 -4.63 4.09 -6.01
CA MET A 175 -5.48 5.16 -5.46
C MET A 175 -6.96 4.76 -5.47
N ALA A 176 -7.47 4.18 -6.56
CA ALA A 176 -8.84 3.67 -6.63
C ALA A 176 -9.10 2.58 -5.58
N SER A 177 -8.14 1.68 -5.37
CA SER A 177 -8.18 0.68 -4.29
C SER A 177 -8.30 1.34 -2.91
N CYS A 178 -7.49 2.37 -2.64
CA CYS A 178 -7.53 3.11 -1.38
C CYS A 178 -8.88 3.80 -1.14
N VAL A 179 -9.44 4.45 -2.17
CA VAL A 179 -10.77 5.06 -2.10
C VAL A 179 -11.84 4.01 -1.76
N CYS A 180 -11.83 2.88 -2.44
CA CYS A 180 -12.70 1.76 -2.12
C CYS A 180 -12.47 1.25 -0.69
N GLY A 181 -11.22 1.16 -0.25
CA GLY A 181 -10.84 0.78 1.11
C GLY A 181 -11.42 1.71 2.17
N VAL A 182 -11.36 3.02 1.95
CA VAL A 182 -11.96 4.04 2.85
C VAL A 182 -13.47 3.91 2.90
N ILE A 183 -14.15 3.79 1.75
CA ILE A 183 -15.61 3.61 1.70
C ILE A 183 -16.00 2.29 2.40
N GLY A 184 -15.17 1.27 2.30
CA GLY A 184 -15.35 -0.03 2.93
C GLY A 184 -15.11 -0.05 4.45
N ILE A 185 -14.69 1.05 5.10
CA ILE A 185 -14.48 1.09 6.56
C ILE A 185 -15.80 0.81 7.29
N PRO A 186 -15.85 -0.18 8.23
CA PRO A 186 -17.03 -0.43 9.03
C PRO A 186 -17.43 0.80 9.82
N GLY A 187 -18.71 1.17 9.75
CA GLY A 187 -19.19 2.34 10.47
C GLY A 187 -18.55 3.66 10.01
N LEU A 188 -18.16 3.79 8.73
CA LEU A 188 -17.54 5.01 8.18
C LEU A 188 -18.32 6.29 8.56
N LEU A 189 -19.65 6.22 8.56
CA LEU A 189 -20.53 7.34 8.93
C LEU A 189 -20.81 7.43 10.44
N GLU A 190 -20.24 6.54 11.23
CA GLU A 190 -20.42 6.46 12.68
C GLU A 190 -19.07 6.53 13.40
N PRO A 191 -18.52 7.73 13.64
CA PRO A 191 -17.18 7.87 14.24
C PRO A 191 -16.97 7.13 15.55
N SER A 192 -18.04 6.86 16.30
CA SER A 192 -18.00 6.05 17.53
C SER A 192 -17.59 4.58 17.32
N LYS A 193 -17.69 4.08 16.08
CA LYS A 193 -17.27 2.73 15.68
C LYS A 193 -15.82 2.70 15.13
N TRP A 194 -15.16 3.84 15.02
CA TRP A 194 -13.82 3.89 14.51
C TRP A 194 -12.81 3.37 15.53
N THR A 195 -11.98 2.46 15.09
CA THR A 195 -10.82 1.97 15.84
C THR A 195 -9.55 2.25 15.03
N VAL A 196 -8.41 2.33 15.70
CA VAL A 196 -7.11 2.45 15.00
C VAL A 196 -6.96 1.33 13.96
N ALA A 197 -7.39 0.11 14.32
CA ALA A 197 -7.24 -1.06 13.47
C ALA A 197 -8.04 -0.99 12.17
N ASN A 198 -9.19 -0.30 12.14
CA ASN A 198 -10.01 -0.25 10.93
C ASN A 198 -9.85 1.02 10.09
N VAL A 199 -9.27 2.10 10.65
CA VAL A 199 -9.10 3.38 9.91
C VAL A 199 -7.65 3.72 9.57
N ALA A 200 -6.66 3.33 10.38
CA ALA A 200 -5.29 3.79 10.21
C ALA A 200 -4.70 3.38 8.86
N GLN A 201 -4.85 2.12 8.47
CA GLN A 201 -4.28 1.61 7.23
C GLN A 201 -4.95 2.22 5.98
N PRO A 202 -6.30 2.24 5.81
CA PRO A 202 -6.90 2.89 4.64
C PRO A 202 -6.50 4.36 4.49
N LEU A 203 -6.37 5.09 5.60
CA LEU A 203 -5.94 6.49 5.58
C LEU A 203 -4.46 6.62 5.20
N ALA A 204 -3.56 5.83 5.80
CA ALA A 204 -2.14 5.84 5.47
C ALA A 204 -1.90 5.57 3.98
N PHE A 205 -2.53 4.54 3.43
CA PHE A 205 -2.42 4.20 2.02
C PHE A 205 -3.04 5.27 1.11
N THR A 206 -4.15 5.89 1.52
CA THR A 206 -4.73 7.02 0.79
C THR A 206 -3.76 8.19 0.71
N ILE A 207 -3.02 8.50 1.79
CA ILE A 207 -1.99 9.54 1.79
C ILE A 207 -0.85 9.17 0.83
N VAL A 208 -0.35 7.93 0.89
CA VAL A 208 0.72 7.42 0.01
C VAL A 208 0.30 7.53 -1.45
N CYS A 209 -0.78 6.86 -1.83
CA CYS A 209 -1.24 6.80 -3.22
C CYS A 209 -1.72 8.17 -3.73
N GLY A 210 -2.37 8.96 -2.86
CA GLY A 210 -2.82 10.32 -3.18
C GLY A 210 -1.65 11.25 -3.46
N SER A 211 -0.59 11.22 -2.65
CA SER A 211 0.60 12.04 -2.86
C SER A 211 1.31 11.70 -4.17
N MET A 212 1.44 10.43 -4.50
CA MET A 212 2.04 9.98 -5.77
C MET A 212 1.16 10.33 -6.97
N THR A 213 -0.16 10.13 -6.87
CA THR A 213 -1.10 10.51 -7.93
C THR A 213 -1.05 12.03 -8.17
N LEU A 214 -1.02 12.83 -7.11
CA LEU A 214 -0.85 14.29 -7.20
C LEU A 214 0.47 14.66 -7.90
N LEU A 215 1.57 13.99 -7.53
CA LEU A 215 2.88 14.21 -8.17
C LEU A 215 2.83 13.89 -9.68
N LEU A 216 2.35 12.70 -10.04
CA LEU A 216 2.41 12.19 -11.40
C LEU A 216 1.50 12.93 -12.38
N PHE A 217 0.31 13.37 -11.92
CA PHE A 217 -0.70 13.94 -12.79
C PHE A 217 -0.81 15.46 -12.73
N ILE A 218 -0.35 16.07 -11.65
CA ILE A 218 -0.51 17.50 -11.39
C ILE A 218 0.85 18.19 -11.27
N LEU A 219 1.68 17.79 -10.31
CA LEU A 219 2.90 18.54 -10.00
C LEU A 219 3.96 18.44 -11.11
N ASN A 220 4.26 17.23 -11.60
CA ASN A 220 5.27 17.07 -12.65
C ASN A 220 4.86 17.74 -13.99
N PRO A 221 3.61 17.61 -14.47
CA PRO A 221 3.19 18.29 -15.70
C PRO A 221 3.12 19.82 -15.58
N LEU A 222 2.65 20.35 -14.44
CA LEU A 222 2.44 21.78 -14.29
C LEU A 222 3.69 22.53 -13.82
N PHE A 223 4.54 21.89 -13.04
CA PHE A 223 5.74 22.48 -12.45
C PHE A 223 6.96 21.60 -12.68
N PRO A 224 7.42 21.45 -13.95
CA PRO A 224 8.61 20.66 -14.23
C PRO A 224 9.83 21.33 -13.58
N LEU A 225 10.65 20.54 -12.86
CA LEU A 225 11.92 21.06 -12.32
C LEU A 225 12.87 21.43 -13.44
N SER A 226 13.58 22.53 -13.29
CA SER A 226 14.73 22.88 -14.12
C SER A 226 15.86 21.86 -13.95
N ARG A 227 16.83 21.88 -14.84
CA ARG A 227 17.98 20.96 -14.80
C ARG A 227 18.79 21.12 -13.51
N ASP A 228 18.96 22.35 -13.06
CA ASP A 228 19.75 22.67 -11.86
C ASP A 228 19.04 22.24 -10.58
N GLU A 229 17.71 22.44 -10.51
CA GLU A 229 16.89 21.97 -9.40
C GLU A 229 16.86 20.43 -9.29
N ARG A 230 16.87 19.71 -10.40
CA ARG A 230 16.96 18.24 -10.41
C ARG A 230 18.25 17.75 -9.77
N ALA A 231 19.39 18.35 -10.16
CA ALA A 231 20.67 18.00 -9.59
C ALA A 231 20.75 18.23 -8.06
N SER A 232 20.03 19.23 -7.53
CA SER A 232 19.99 19.51 -6.09
C SER A 232 19.15 18.51 -5.28
N VAL A 233 18.23 17.77 -5.91
CA VAL A 233 17.40 16.74 -5.25
C VAL A 233 18.14 15.39 -5.16
N GLU A 234 19.11 15.17 -6.05
CA GLU A 234 19.89 13.92 -6.13
C GLU A 234 21.14 13.92 -5.21
N GLY A 235 21.59 15.08 -4.72
CA GLY A 235 22.73 15.24 -3.81
C GLY A 235 22.36 15.17 -2.35
#